data_7bb4b4ab4716fce70a1f98bd07773d37
#
_entry.id   7bb4b4ab4716fce70a1f98bd07773d37
#
_cell.length_a   1.000
_cell.length_b   1.000
_cell.length_c   1.000
_cell.angle_alpha   90.00
_cell.angle_beta   90.00
_cell.angle_gamma   90.00
#
_symmetry.space_group_name_H-M   'P 1'
#
loop_
_entity.id
_entity.type
_entity.pdbx_description
1 polymer ?
#
loop_
_entity_poly.entity_id
_entity_poly.type
_entity_poly.pdbx_seq_one_letter_code
_entity_poly.pdbx_strand_id
1 'polypeptide(L)'
;MHAEDLQSHALRHDWRKEEVRALFDSPFSDLIYRAQTVHRENFNPNQVQMSTLLSIKTGGCPEDCAYCPQSAHHDAGVEAERLMRVEAVLAEARRAKAAGATRYCMGA
;
A
#
# COMPACT_ATOMS: atom_id res chain seq x y z
N MET A 1 7.53 27.66 -18.14
CA MET A 1 8.07 26.55 -17.32
C MET A 1 9.06 25.83 -18.19
N HIS A 2 10.35 25.96 -17.89
CA HIS A 2 11.41 25.42 -18.75
C HIS A 2 11.49 23.91 -18.62
N ALA A 3 11.67 23.23 -19.75
CA ALA A 3 11.77 21.77 -19.86
C ALA A 3 12.98 21.15 -19.13
N GLU A 4 13.86 21.97 -18.59
CA GLU A 4 15.10 21.55 -17.92
C GLU A 4 14.92 21.11 -16.47
N ASP A 5 13.82 21.50 -15.79
CA ASP A 5 13.55 21.09 -14.40
C ASP A 5 12.95 19.67 -14.27
N LEU A 6 12.77 18.97 -15.40
CA LEU A 6 12.09 17.68 -15.45
C LEU A 6 13.03 16.47 -15.46
N GLN A 7 14.34 16.67 -15.35
CA GLN A 7 15.35 15.62 -15.58
C GLN A 7 15.93 14.97 -14.32
N SER A 8 15.43 15.28 -13.13
CA SER A 8 15.86 14.52 -11.95
C SER A 8 15.06 13.22 -11.86
N HIS A 9 15.65 12.13 -12.29
CA HIS A 9 15.11 10.76 -12.17
C HIS A 9 15.41 10.14 -10.79
N ALA A 10 16.04 10.90 -9.89
CA ALA A 10 16.32 10.47 -8.53
C ALA A 10 15.04 10.42 -7.68
N LEU A 11 15.00 9.48 -6.76
CA LEU A 11 13.96 9.44 -5.73
C LEU A 11 14.11 10.68 -4.83
N ARG A 12 13.06 11.48 -4.76
CA ARG A 12 13.04 12.73 -4.01
C ARG A 12 12.16 12.61 -2.77
N HIS A 13 12.58 13.27 -1.69
CA HIS A 13 11.86 13.35 -0.43
C HIS A 13 11.57 14.78 0.03
N ASP A 14 11.91 15.76 -0.81
CA ASP A 14 11.85 17.21 -0.55
C ASP A 14 10.80 17.93 -1.40
N TRP A 15 9.73 17.25 -1.75
CA TRP A 15 8.65 17.78 -2.59
C TRP A 15 7.97 19.00 -1.97
N ARG A 16 7.85 20.08 -2.73
CA ARG A 16 7.05 21.24 -2.37
C ARG A 16 5.62 21.08 -2.88
N LYS A 17 4.68 21.72 -2.22
CA LYS A 17 3.25 21.65 -2.56
C LYS A 17 2.97 22.05 -4.02
N GLU A 18 3.64 23.09 -4.49
CA GLU A 18 3.50 23.62 -5.85
C GLU A 18 3.95 22.60 -6.91
N GLU A 19 5.03 21.88 -6.64
CA GLU A 19 5.54 20.82 -7.52
C GLU A 19 4.56 19.64 -7.59
N VAL A 20 4.00 19.21 -6.45
CA VAL A 20 2.98 18.16 -6.40
C VAL A 20 1.74 18.61 -7.16
N ARG A 21 1.30 19.86 -6.99
CA ARG A 21 0.16 20.40 -7.72
C ARG A 21 0.40 20.41 -9.22
N ALA A 22 1.59 20.80 -9.67
CA ALA A 22 1.97 20.78 -11.08
C ALA A 22 1.90 19.35 -11.69
N LEU A 23 2.17 18.30 -10.89
CA LEU A 23 1.97 16.92 -11.35
C LEU A 23 0.49 16.60 -11.55
N PHE A 24 -0.39 17.05 -10.65
CA PHE A 24 -1.85 16.88 -10.81
C PHE A 24 -2.41 17.61 -12.02
N ASP A 25 -1.86 18.79 -12.32
CA ASP A 25 -2.30 19.63 -13.45
C ASP A 25 -1.69 19.19 -14.80
N SER A 26 -0.74 18.24 -14.79
CA SER A 26 -0.11 17.72 -16.01
C SER A 26 -1.03 16.80 -16.81
N PRO A 27 -0.88 16.70 -18.13
CA PRO A 27 -1.60 15.71 -18.93
C PRO A 27 -1.34 14.29 -18.42
N PHE A 28 -2.38 13.49 -18.35
CA PHE A 28 -2.29 12.14 -17.78
C PHE A 28 -1.25 11.25 -18.45
N SER A 29 -1.16 11.31 -19.78
CA SER A 29 -0.17 10.51 -20.52
C SER A 29 1.27 10.91 -20.18
N ASP A 30 1.54 12.21 -19.99
CA ASP A 30 2.85 12.71 -19.60
C ASP A 30 3.19 12.30 -18.18
N LEU A 31 2.20 12.32 -17.27
CA LEU A 31 2.35 11.87 -15.90
C LEU A 31 2.73 10.38 -15.83
N ILE A 32 2.04 9.52 -16.59
CA ILE A 32 2.33 8.08 -16.68
C ILE A 32 3.71 7.83 -17.27
N TYR A 33 4.09 8.55 -18.32
CA TYR A 33 5.42 8.41 -18.92
C TYR A 33 6.53 8.78 -17.93
N ARG A 34 6.38 9.89 -17.20
CA ARG A 34 7.33 10.31 -16.16
C ARG A 34 7.40 9.30 -15.01
N ALA A 35 6.27 8.81 -14.54
CA ALA A 35 6.21 7.80 -13.50
C ALA A 35 6.94 6.52 -13.92
N GLN A 36 6.74 6.05 -15.16
CA GLN A 36 7.44 4.89 -15.70
C GLN A 36 8.94 5.12 -15.87
N THR A 37 9.36 6.31 -16.25
CA THR A 37 10.77 6.66 -16.36
C THR A 37 11.47 6.54 -15.00
N VAL A 38 10.95 7.21 -13.99
CA VAL A 38 11.49 7.14 -12.62
C VAL A 38 11.47 5.71 -12.08
N HIS A 39 10.38 4.96 -12.33
CA HIS A 39 10.28 3.58 -11.88
C HIS A 39 11.37 2.70 -12.49
N ARG A 40 11.58 2.77 -13.80
CA ARG A 40 12.56 1.94 -14.53
C ARG A 40 14.01 2.25 -14.18
N GLU A 41 14.31 3.47 -13.78
CA GLU A 41 15.64 3.87 -13.36
C GLU A 41 15.99 3.44 -11.93
N ASN A 42 14.99 3.29 -11.08
CA ASN A 42 15.19 3.01 -9.65
C ASN A 42 14.79 1.59 -9.24
N PHE A 43 13.97 0.89 -10.04
CA PHE A 43 13.42 -0.43 -9.71
C PHE A 43 13.43 -1.35 -10.93
N ASN A 44 13.34 -2.66 -10.68
CA ASN A 44 13.11 -3.61 -11.77
C ASN A 44 11.65 -3.47 -12.28
N PRO A 45 11.44 -2.98 -13.51
CA PRO A 45 10.11 -2.66 -14.03
C PRO A 45 9.22 -3.88 -14.25
N ASN A 46 9.81 -5.07 -14.32
CA ASN A 46 9.10 -6.33 -14.61
C ASN A 46 8.88 -7.16 -13.33
N GLN A 47 9.23 -6.63 -12.18
CA GLN A 47 9.01 -7.29 -10.91
C GLN A 47 7.73 -6.78 -10.26
N VAL A 48 6.80 -7.70 -9.97
CA VAL A 48 5.56 -7.40 -9.26
C VAL A 48 5.58 -8.09 -7.91
N GLN A 49 5.35 -7.34 -6.83
CA GLN A 49 5.16 -7.89 -5.50
C GLN A 49 3.77 -8.51 -5.40
N MET A 50 3.70 -9.80 -5.15
CA MET A 50 2.46 -10.52 -4.90
C MET A 50 2.19 -10.56 -3.39
N SER A 51 1.22 -9.78 -2.94
CA SER A 51 0.90 -9.66 -1.52
C SER A 51 -0.37 -10.43 -1.18
N THR A 52 -0.32 -11.17 -0.06
CA THR A 52 -1.49 -11.80 0.55
C THR A 52 -1.71 -11.17 1.93
N LEU A 53 -2.96 -10.87 2.24
CA LEU A 53 -3.37 -10.28 3.51
C LEU A 53 -4.13 -11.33 4.35
N LEU A 54 -3.83 -11.39 5.64
CA LEU A 54 -4.62 -12.11 6.64
C LEU A 54 -5.04 -11.15 7.76
N SER A 55 -6.34 -11.10 8.07
CA SER A 55 -6.81 -10.50 9.31
C SER A 55 -6.57 -11.52 10.44
N ILE A 56 -5.64 -11.21 11.33
CA ILE A 56 -5.32 -12.06 12.48
C ILE A 56 -6.22 -11.79 13.69
N LYS A 57 -6.92 -10.66 13.67
CA LYS A 57 -7.93 -10.27 14.64
C LYS A 57 -8.93 -9.34 13.96
N THR A 58 -10.19 -9.72 13.95
CA THR A 58 -11.27 -8.94 13.34
C THR A 58 -12.13 -8.30 14.43
N GLY A 59 -12.49 -7.04 14.27
CA GLY A 59 -13.36 -6.31 15.17
C GLY A 59 -12.77 -5.99 16.56
N GLY A 60 -13.51 -5.26 17.35
CA GLY A 60 -13.15 -4.92 18.73
C GLY A 60 -11.87 -4.07 18.86
N CYS A 61 -11.52 -3.31 17.85
CA CYS A 61 -10.38 -2.39 17.91
C CYS A 61 -10.71 -1.22 18.84
N PRO A 62 -9.82 -0.87 19.80
CA PRO A 62 -10.08 0.21 20.75
C PRO A 62 -9.94 1.61 20.13
N GLU A 63 -9.38 1.72 18.92
CA GLU A 63 -9.19 2.99 18.23
C GLU A 63 -10.50 3.51 17.62
N ASP A 64 -10.65 4.83 17.59
CA ASP A 64 -11.86 5.53 17.10
C ASP A 64 -11.64 6.14 15.71
N CYS A 65 -11.17 5.34 14.74
CA CYS A 65 -11.02 5.81 13.37
C CYS A 65 -12.38 5.91 12.69
N ALA A 66 -12.74 7.11 12.25
CA ALA A 66 -14.10 7.44 11.75
C ALA A 66 -14.58 6.58 10.56
N TYR A 67 -13.67 6.00 9.79
CA TYR A 67 -13.99 5.20 8.59
C TYR A 67 -13.82 3.68 8.79
N CYS A 68 -13.28 3.25 9.93
CA CYS A 68 -12.84 1.88 10.10
C CYS A 68 -13.94 1.01 10.75
N PRO A 69 -14.45 -0.03 10.06
CA PRO A 69 -15.47 -0.92 10.61
C PRO A 69 -14.95 -1.85 11.73
N GLN A 70 -13.64 -1.92 11.94
CA GLN A 70 -13.02 -2.69 13.01
C GLN A 70 -13.15 -2.03 14.38
N SER A 71 -13.42 -0.71 14.41
CA SER A 71 -13.53 0.07 15.65
C SER A 71 -14.68 -0.45 16.52
N ALA A 72 -14.41 -0.59 17.82
CA ALA A 72 -15.45 -0.92 18.81
C ALA A 72 -16.39 0.26 19.10
N HIS A 73 -16.06 1.46 18.62
CA HIS A 73 -16.88 2.66 18.79
C HIS A 73 -17.99 2.79 17.74
N HIS A 74 -17.98 1.98 16.69
CA HIS A 74 -18.95 2.02 15.60
C HIS A 74 -19.72 0.71 15.50
N ASP A 75 -21.02 0.80 15.31
CA ASP A 75 -21.87 -0.36 15.01
C ASP A 75 -21.87 -0.60 13.48
N ALA A 76 -20.86 -1.31 13.02
CA ALA A 76 -20.68 -1.67 11.62
C ALA A 76 -21.07 -3.12 11.30
N GLY A 77 -21.69 -3.82 12.24
CA GLY A 77 -22.07 -5.23 12.07
C GLY A 77 -20.88 -6.20 12.00
N VAL A 78 -19.70 -5.77 12.43
CA VAL A 78 -18.49 -6.61 12.48
C VAL A 78 -18.40 -7.26 13.86
N GLU A 79 -18.48 -8.60 13.91
CA GLU A 79 -18.31 -9.33 15.15
C GLU A 79 -16.83 -9.34 15.58
N ALA A 80 -16.61 -9.13 16.88
CA ALA A 80 -15.27 -9.14 17.45
C ALA A 80 -14.76 -10.59 17.59
N GLU A 81 -13.65 -10.89 16.93
CA GLU A 81 -12.97 -12.18 17.03
C GLU A 81 -11.77 -12.11 17.97
N ARG A 82 -11.34 -13.27 18.44
CA ARG A 82 -10.09 -13.38 19.20
C ARG A 82 -8.90 -13.37 18.26
N LEU A 83 -7.75 -12.90 18.76
CA LEU A 83 -6.48 -13.03 18.06
C LEU A 83 -6.24 -14.49 17.65
N MET A 84 -5.90 -14.71 16.40
CA MET A 84 -5.58 -16.04 15.87
C MET A 84 -4.39 -16.65 16.61
N ARG A 85 -4.41 -17.98 16.74
CA ARG A 85 -3.27 -18.72 17.27
C ARG A 85 -2.11 -18.72 16.30
N VAL A 86 -0.89 -18.70 16.83
CA VAL A 86 0.35 -18.63 16.04
C VAL A 86 0.43 -19.75 15.00
N GLU A 87 0.04 -20.97 15.37
CA GLU A 87 0.07 -22.13 14.48
C GLU A 87 -0.84 -21.93 13.26
N ALA A 88 -2.02 -21.34 13.47
CA ALA A 88 -2.98 -21.05 12.40
C ALA A 88 -2.41 -19.96 11.45
N VAL A 89 -1.83 -18.89 12.00
CA VAL A 89 -1.19 -17.84 11.22
C VAL A 89 -0.04 -18.39 10.38
N LEU A 90 0.80 -19.25 10.97
CA LEU A 90 1.91 -19.88 10.25
C LEU A 90 1.43 -20.82 9.13
N ALA A 91 0.33 -21.55 9.35
CA ALA A 91 -0.27 -22.41 8.32
C ALA A 91 -0.75 -21.58 7.12
N GLU A 92 -1.44 -20.46 7.38
CA GLU A 92 -1.88 -19.54 6.34
C GLU A 92 -0.69 -18.89 5.59
N ALA A 93 0.35 -18.48 6.30
CA ALA A 93 1.54 -17.91 5.69
C ALA A 93 2.24 -18.93 4.75
N ARG A 94 2.37 -20.19 5.16
CA ARG A 94 2.92 -21.26 4.32
C ARG A 94 2.07 -21.50 3.07
N ARG A 95 0.74 -21.48 3.23
CA ARG A 95 -0.20 -21.62 2.11
C ARG A 95 -0.08 -20.47 1.13
N ALA A 96 -0.02 -19.22 1.62
CA ALA A 96 0.20 -18.04 0.80
C ALA A 96 1.52 -18.11 0.02
N LYS A 97 2.60 -18.51 0.69
CA LYS A 97 3.92 -18.72 0.05
C LYS A 97 3.87 -19.78 -1.03
N ALA A 98 3.24 -20.91 -0.77
CA ALA A 98 3.08 -21.99 -1.74
C ALA A 98 2.23 -21.56 -2.95
N ALA A 99 1.29 -20.63 -2.77
CA ALA A 99 0.49 -20.02 -3.83
C ALA A 99 1.21 -18.91 -4.62
N GLY A 100 2.48 -18.61 -4.28
CA GLY A 100 3.31 -17.64 -5.00
C GLY A 100 3.36 -16.25 -4.39
N ALA A 101 2.83 -16.04 -3.20
CA ALA A 101 2.97 -14.74 -2.52
C ALA A 101 4.44 -14.48 -2.16
N THR A 102 4.90 -13.27 -2.48
CA THR A 102 6.24 -12.77 -2.15
C THR A 102 6.24 -11.90 -0.91
N ARG A 103 5.04 -11.45 -0.48
CA ARG A 103 4.83 -10.71 0.74
C ARG A 103 3.56 -11.19 1.45
N TYR A 104 3.66 -11.32 2.77
CA TYR A 104 2.54 -11.67 3.61
C TYR A 104 2.28 -10.55 4.62
N CYS A 105 1.07 -9.99 4.58
CA CYS A 105 0.64 -8.92 5.46
C CYS A 105 -0.31 -9.47 6.52
N MET A 106 -0.04 -9.17 7.78
CA MET A 106 -0.90 -9.52 8.89
C MET A 106 -1.47 -8.25 9.50
N GLY A 107 -2.78 -8.16 9.58
CA GLY A 107 -3.49 -7.00 10.11
C GLY A 107 -4.44 -7.39 11.24
N ALA A 108 -4.73 -6.43 12.10
CA ALA A 108 -5.68 -6.56 13.19
C ALA A 108 -6.60 -5.33 13.28
#